data_6b64a54dd431e2be4baaaa2bbcca3aff
#
_entry.id   6b64a54dd431e2be4baaaa2bbcca3aff
#
_cell.length_a   1.000
_cell.length_b   1.000
_cell.length_c   1.000
_cell.angle_alpha   90.00
_cell.angle_beta   90.00
_cell.angle_gamma   90.00
#
_symmetry.space_group_name_H-M   'P 1'
#
loop_
_entity.id
_entity.type
_entity.pdbx_description
1 polymer ?
#
loop_
_entity_poly.entity_id
_entity_poly.type
_entity_poly.pdbx_seq_one_letter_code
_entity_poly.pdbx_strand_id
1 'polypeptide(L)'
;KLSRLEADVVEFDEKDILLSEIVAEAADNVMALCDLRDVRLSIDEGSDKDASIHADAYWQCEAITNIVKNAVEHAESEVRIGFYRYEMYAEITVQNDGETISDEDKKHIFTRFYSGSGQPADSIGIGLSLAEAIVRHDNGYILVEDCKKDILKDTLNEKNECSGTRFVVRYL
;
A
#
# COMPACT_ATOMS: atom_id res chain seq x y z
N LYS A 1 7.83 8.08 15.37
CA LYS A 1 8.56 7.33 14.32
C LYS A 1 9.05 8.26 13.21
N LEU A 2 8.16 8.98 12.51
CA LEU A 2 8.52 9.85 11.38
C LEU A 2 9.59 10.90 11.72
N SER A 3 9.46 11.61 12.84
CA SER A 3 10.46 12.61 13.26
C SER A 3 11.85 12.02 13.55
N ARG A 4 11.93 10.74 13.90
CA ARG A 4 13.22 10.05 14.13
C ARG A 4 13.87 9.64 12.82
N LEU A 5 13.07 9.22 11.82
CA LEU A 5 13.54 8.92 10.46
C LEU A 5 14.13 10.17 9.79
N GLU A 6 13.44 11.31 9.88
CA GLU A 6 13.90 12.56 9.28
C GLU A 6 15.11 13.19 9.98
N ALA A 7 15.33 12.85 11.25
CA ALA A 7 16.50 13.32 12.01
C ALA A 7 17.75 12.44 11.83
N ASP A 8 17.70 11.41 10.97
CA ASP A 8 18.79 10.44 10.76
C ASP A 8 19.27 9.77 12.06
N VAL A 9 18.36 9.60 13.04
CA VAL A 9 18.67 9.05 14.38
C VAL A 9 18.33 7.56 14.46
N VAL A 10 17.85 6.98 13.35
CA VAL A 10 17.46 5.57 13.28
C VAL A 10 18.62 4.74 12.71
N GLU A 11 19.03 3.73 13.44
CA GLU A 11 19.90 2.67 12.90
C GLU A 11 18.99 1.65 12.20
N PHE A 12 19.24 1.40 10.90
CA PHE A 12 18.54 0.40 10.10
C PHE A 12 19.31 -0.92 10.11
N ASP A 13 18.60 -2.02 10.33
CA ASP A 13 19.13 -3.39 10.21
C ASP A 13 18.79 -3.94 8.81
N GLU A 14 19.50 -3.43 7.80
CA GLU A 14 19.27 -3.79 6.40
C GLU A 14 19.76 -5.19 6.07
N LYS A 15 18.91 -5.98 5.42
CA LYS A 15 19.20 -7.33 4.94
C LYS A 15 18.32 -7.70 3.77
N ASP A 16 18.66 -8.78 3.08
CA ASP A 16 17.78 -9.33 2.04
C ASP A 16 16.55 -9.94 2.70
N ILE A 17 15.38 -9.41 2.34
CA ILE A 17 14.07 -9.82 2.86
C ILE A 17 13.11 -10.13 1.72
N LEU A 18 12.28 -11.15 1.91
CA LEU A 18 11.26 -11.51 0.95
C LEU A 18 10.05 -10.55 1.05
N LEU A 19 9.54 -10.12 -0.08
CA LEU A 19 8.32 -9.30 -0.12
C LEU A 19 7.11 -10.07 0.44
N SER A 20 7.07 -11.39 0.26
CA SER A 20 6.03 -12.25 0.83
C SER A 20 5.99 -12.20 2.35
N GLU A 21 7.13 -12.10 3.04
CA GLU A 21 7.20 -11.98 4.50
C GLU A 21 6.68 -10.63 4.98
N ILE A 22 7.10 -9.54 4.33
CA ILE A 22 6.63 -8.17 4.64
C ILE A 22 5.11 -8.08 4.45
N VAL A 23 4.60 -8.59 3.33
CA VAL A 23 3.17 -8.54 3.00
C VAL A 23 2.34 -9.39 3.96
N ALA A 24 2.81 -10.59 4.33
CA ALA A 24 2.12 -11.45 5.28
C ALA A 24 1.99 -10.77 6.65
N GLU A 25 3.07 -10.20 7.18
CA GLU A 25 3.07 -9.50 8.47
C GLU A 25 2.20 -8.24 8.42
N ALA A 26 2.26 -7.46 7.33
CA ALA A 26 1.40 -6.30 7.15
C ALA A 26 -0.09 -6.68 7.07
N ALA A 27 -0.43 -7.79 6.41
CA ALA A 27 -1.78 -8.33 6.35
C ALA A 27 -2.27 -8.73 7.76
N ASP A 28 -1.46 -9.45 8.52
CA ASP A 28 -1.80 -9.84 9.90
C ASP A 28 -2.06 -8.61 10.79
N ASN A 29 -1.26 -7.56 10.65
CA ASN A 29 -1.41 -6.32 11.43
C ASN A 29 -2.74 -5.59 11.18
N VAL A 30 -3.41 -5.82 10.05
CA VAL A 30 -4.67 -5.16 9.71
C VAL A 30 -5.90 -6.06 9.79
N MET A 31 -5.75 -7.34 10.12
CA MET A 31 -6.87 -8.30 10.14
C MET A 31 -8.03 -7.85 11.03
N ALA A 32 -7.74 -7.34 12.24
CA ALA A 32 -8.79 -6.85 13.13
C ALA A 32 -9.56 -5.64 12.54
N LEU A 33 -8.90 -4.81 11.74
CA LEU A 33 -9.55 -3.71 11.04
C LEU A 33 -10.40 -4.23 9.87
N CYS A 34 -9.93 -5.26 9.15
CA CYS A 34 -10.68 -5.92 8.09
C CYS A 34 -11.99 -6.51 8.64
N ASP A 35 -11.91 -7.23 9.77
CA ASP A 35 -13.07 -7.80 10.44
C ASP A 35 -14.06 -6.72 10.88
N LEU A 36 -13.55 -5.62 11.47
CA LEU A 36 -14.39 -4.50 11.93
C LEU A 36 -15.14 -3.81 10.77
N ARG A 37 -14.53 -3.77 9.60
CA ARG A 37 -15.07 -3.08 8.42
C ARG A 37 -15.75 -3.99 7.41
N ASP A 38 -15.78 -5.29 7.67
CA ASP A 38 -16.30 -6.31 6.76
C ASP A 38 -15.62 -6.27 5.38
N VAL A 39 -14.29 -6.04 5.39
CA VAL A 39 -13.46 -5.96 4.18
C VAL A 39 -12.66 -7.25 4.04
N ARG A 40 -12.74 -7.87 2.86
CA ARG A 40 -11.94 -9.04 2.52
C ARG A 40 -10.55 -8.62 2.06
N LEU A 41 -9.51 -9.15 2.72
CA LEU A 41 -8.13 -9.00 2.31
C LEU A 41 -7.64 -10.26 1.58
N SER A 42 -7.07 -10.12 0.40
CA SER A 42 -6.53 -11.22 -0.39
C SER A 42 -5.16 -10.90 -0.96
N ILE A 43 -4.35 -11.96 -1.14
CA ILE A 43 -3.06 -11.88 -1.83
C ILE A 43 -3.25 -12.43 -3.23
N ASP A 44 -2.72 -11.74 -4.24
CA ASP A 44 -2.77 -12.15 -5.64
C ASP A 44 -2.03 -13.47 -5.82
N GLU A 45 -2.70 -14.47 -6.40
CA GLU A 45 -2.13 -15.79 -6.69
C GLU A 45 -0.94 -15.73 -7.66
N GLY A 46 -0.87 -14.69 -8.51
CA GLY A 46 0.24 -14.42 -9.42
C GLY A 46 1.47 -13.78 -8.78
N SER A 47 1.47 -13.55 -7.45
CA SER A 47 2.60 -12.93 -6.75
C SER A 47 3.85 -13.80 -6.78
N ASP A 48 5.00 -13.17 -6.99
CA ASP A 48 6.32 -13.83 -7.06
C ASP A 48 6.89 -14.04 -5.66
N LYS A 49 6.87 -15.29 -5.20
CA LYS A 49 7.29 -15.68 -3.84
C LYS A 49 8.78 -15.48 -3.58
N ASP A 50 9.60 -15.38 -4.63
CA ASP A 50 11.05 -15.19 -4.54
C ASP A 50 11.44 -13.71 -4.67
N ALA A 51 10.47 -12.82 -4.88
CA ALA A 51 10.71 -11.39 -4.92
C ALA A 51 11.27 -10.89 -3.57
N SER A 52 12.43 -10.22 -3.60
CA SER A 52 13.14 -9.73 -2.43
C SER A 52 13.70 -8.33 -2.64
N ILE A 53 13.95 -7.63 -1.55
CA ILE A 53 14.61 -6.32 -1.50
C ILE A 53 15.68 -6.33 -0.41
N HIS A 54 16.65 -5.40 -0.48
CA HIS A 54 17.62 -5.15 0.57
C HIS A 54 17.14 -3.97 1.40
N ALA A 55 16.64 -4.23 2.62
CA ALA A 55 16.00 -3.22 3.47
C ALA A 55 15.89 -3.68 4.93
N ASP A 56 15.42 -2.80 5.81
CA ASP A 56 15.04 -3.16 7.18
C ASP A 56 13.61 -3.70 7.22
N ALA A 57 13.44 -4.95 7.61
CA ALA A 57 12.17 -5.67 7.64
C ALA A 57 11.11 -4.97 8.50
N TYR A 58 11.49 -4.46 9.67
CA TYR A 58 10.57 -3.78 10.59
C TYR A 58 10.02 -2.49 9.98
N TRP A 59 10.90 -1.68 9.39
CA TRP A 59 10.47 -0.43 8.79
C TRP A 59 9.66 -0.65 7.52
N GLN A 60 10.03 -1.63 6.69
CA GLN A 60 9.24 -1.96 5.51
C GLN A 60 7.86 -2.53 5.86
N CYS A 61 7.77 -3.40 6.87
CA CYS A 61 6.49 -3.86 7.40
C CYS A 61 5.63 -2.68 7.90
N GLU A 62 6.20 -1.72 8.60
CA GLU A 62 5.51 -0.50 9.04
C GLU A 62 4.97 0.32 7.85
N ALA A 63 5.79 0.50 6.80
CA ALA A 63 5.38 1.22 5.59
C ALA A 63 4.20 0.54 4.88
N ILE A 64 4.32 -0.76 4.62
CA ILE A 64 3.28 -1.53 3.93
C ILE A 64 2.01 -1.63 4.79
N THR A 65 2.13 -1.82 6.10
CA THR A 65 0.98 -1.80 7.03
C THR A 65 0.20 -0.48 6.94
N ASN A 66 0.88 0.67 6.87
CA ASN A 66 0.21 1.97 6.73
C ASN A 66 -0.53 2.11 5.41
N ILE A 67 0.03 1.59 4.31
CA ILE A 67 -0.61 1.61 2.99
C ILE A 67 -1.82 0.67 2.98
N VAL A 68 -1.68 -0.57 3.48
CA VAL A 68 -2.78 -1.55 3.53
C VAL A 68 -3.89 -1.05 4.45
N LYS A 69 -3.55 -0.48 5.61
CA LYS A 69 -4.53 0.14 6.51
C LYS A 69 -5.34 1.21 5.79
N ASN A 70 -4.68 2.11 5.07
CA ASN A 70 -5.37 3.14 4.29
C ASN A 70 -6.28 2.51 3.23
N ALA A 71 -5.83 1.48 2.52
CA ALA A 71 -6.65 0.78 1.54
C ALA A 71 -7.89 0.14 2.18
N VAL A 72 -7.77 -0.50 3.36
CA VAL A 72 -8.90 -1.08 4.10
C VAL A 72 -9.87 0.00 4.59
N GLU A 73 -9.37 1.13 5.06
CA GLU A 73 -10.19 2.26 5.52
C GLU A 73 -11.07 2.86 4.42
N HIS A 74 -10.63 2.76 3.16
CA HIS A 74 -11.32 3.30 1.99
C HIS A 74 -11.92 2.23 1.08
N ALA A 75 -11.78 0.95 1.40
CA ALA A 75 -12.41 -0.13 0.65
C ALA A 75 -13.92 -0.17 0.86
N GLU A 76 -14.64 -0.59 -0.17
CA GLU A 76 -16.06 -0.93 -0.09
C GLU A 76 -16.24 -2.37 0.44
N SER A 77 -15.50 -3.33 -0.11
CA SER A 77 -15.62 -4.75 0.26
C SER A 77 -14.32 -5.56 0.15
N GLU A 78 -13.33 -5.11 -0.65
CA GLU A 78 -12.15 -5.91 -0.94
C GLU A 78 -10.87 -5.07 -1.02
N VAL A 79 -9.80 -5.64 -0.45
CA VAL A 79 -8.41 -5.20 -0.67
C VAL A 79 -7.61 -6.36 -1.22
N ARG A 80 -6.86 -6.13 -2.29
CA ARG A 80 -5.97 -7.11 -2.90
C ARG A 80 -4.53 -6.62 -2.87
N ILE A 81 -3.61 -7.48 -2.46
CA ILE A 81 -2.18 -7.21 -2.42
C ILE A 81 -1.47 -8.14 -3.40
N GLY A 82 -0.59 -7.57 -4.24
CA GLY A 82 0.30 -8.32 -5.10
C GLY A 82 1.75 -7.91 -4.87
N PHE A 83 2.71 -8.79 -5.19
CA PHE A 83 4.13 -8.47 -5.16
C PHE A 83 4.87 -9.23 -6.26
N TYR A 84 5.80 -8.52 -6.93
CA TYR A 84 6.39 -8.98 -8.17
C TYR A 84 7.87 -8.57 -8.26
N ARG A 85 8.66 -9.37 -8.95
CA ARG A 85 10.03 -9.05 -9.34
C ARG A 85 10.08 -8.79 -10.83
N TYR A 86 10.65 -7.66 -11.18
CA TYR A 86 10.97 -7.30 -12.57
C TYR A 86 12.49 -7.23 -12.73
N GLU A 87 12.97 -7.09 -13.96
CA GLU A 87 14.41 -7.06 -14.25
C GLU A 87 15.14 -5.93 -13.52
N MET A 88 14.49 -4.76 -13.37
CA MET A 88 15.10 -3.54 -12.85
C MET A 88 14.54 -3.11 -11.48
N TYR A 89 13.48 -3.71 -10.98
CA TYR A 89 12.83 -3.31 -9.74
C TYR A 89 11.97 -4.43 -9.14
N ALA A 90 11.69 -4.30 -7.86
CA ALA A 90 10.66 -5.08 -7.19
C ALA A 90 9.45 -4.19 -6.87
N GLU A 91 8.26 -4.77 -6.84
CA GLU A 91 7.01 -4.01 -6.71
C GLU A 91 6.05 -4.69 -5.73
N ILE A 92 5.41 -3.89 -4.88
CA ILE A 92 4.23 -4.29 -4.11
C ILE A 92 3.06 -3.43 -4.60
N THR A 93 1.93 -4.06 -4.87
CA THR A 93 0.68 -3.37 -5.22
C THR A 93 -0.36 -3.59 -4.13
N VAL A 94 -1.07 -2.54 -3.73
CA VAL A 94 -2.20 -2.61 -2.78
C VAL A 94 -3.38 -1.91 -3.43
N GLN A 95 -4.43 -2.66 -3.71
CA GLN A 95 -5.61 -2.17 -4.42
C GLN A 95 -6.85 -2.35 -3.57
N ASN A 96 -7.70 -1.33 -3.50
CA ASN A 96 -9.04 -1.40 -2.94
C ASN A 96 -10.11 -1.21 -4.03
N ASP A 97 -11.35 -1.53 -3.69
CA ASP A 97 -12.54 -1.42 -4.54
C ASP A 97 -13.45 -0.23 -4.16
N GLY A 98 -12.94 0.68 -3.33
CA GLY A 98 -13.69 1.86 -2.88
C GLY A 98 -13.65 3.04 -3.86
N GLU A 99 -13.92 4.23 -3.36
CA GLU A 99 -13.85 5.45 -4.16
C GLU A 99 -12.42 5.74 -4.61
N THR A 100 -12.28 6.28 -5.82
CA THR A 100 -10.99 6.76 -6.33
C THR A 100 -10.57 8.04 -5.63
N ILE A 101 -9.28 8.18 -5.37
CA ILE A 101 -8.73 9.41 -4.82
C ILE A 101 -8.72 10.46 -5.93
N SER A 102 -9.24 11.66 -5.65
CA SER A 102 -9.24 12.77 -6.61
C SER A 102 -7.80 13.14 -7.02
N ASP A 103 -7.62 13.67 -8.24
CA ASP A 103 -6.29 14.11 -8.70
C ASP A 103 -5.71 15.24 -7.85
N GLU A 104 -6.56 16.02 -7.19
CA GLU A 104 -6.15 17.04 -6.22
C GLU A 104 -5.61 16.37 -4.94
N ASP A 105 -6.36 15.42 -4.38
CA ASP A 105 -5.96 14.70 -3.16
C ASP A 105 -4.69 13.88 -3.40
N LYS A 106 -4.52 13.22 -4.56
CA LYS A 106 -3.31 12.46 -4.91
C LYS A 106 -2.02 13.26 -4.76
N LYS A 107 -2.08 14.58 -4.97
CA LYS A 107 -0.91 15.48 -4.81
C LYS A 107 -0.52 15.69 -3.34
N HIS A 108 -1.45 15.45 -2.42
CA HIS A 108 -1.33 15.82 -1.01
C HIS A 108 -1.40 14.66 -0.03
N ILE A 109 -1.81 13.45 -0.46
CA ILE A 109 -2.02 12.29 0.45
C ILE A 109 -0.77 11.87 1.22
N PHE A 110 0.42 12.19 0.73
CA PHE A 110 1.69 11.96 1.43
C PHE A 110 2.14 13.16 2.28
N THR A 111 1.38 14.26 2.26
CA THR A 111 1.66 15.42 3.13
C THR A 111 1.22 15.10 4.56
N ARG A 112 2.04 15.46 5.53
CA ARG A 112 1.73 15.26 6.95
C ARG A 112 0.45 16.00 7.34
N PHE A 113 -0.35 15.36 8.19
CA PHE A 113 -1.60 15.90 8.71
C PHE A 113 -2.64 16.21 7.62
N TYR A 114 -2.42 15.71 6.40
CA TYR A 114 -3.42 15.80 5.36
C TYR A 114 -4.51 14.76 5.61
N SER A 115 -5.73 15.24 5.70
CA SER A 115 -6.94 14.42 5.76
C SER A 115 -7.81 14.85 4.58
N GLY A 116 -7.93 14.00 3.57
CA GLY A 116 -8.82 14.23 2.43
C GLY A 116 -10.29 14.32 2.85
N SER A 117 -11.13 14.78 1.95
CA SER A 117 -12.58 14.86 2.17
C SER A 117 -13.13 13.45 2.40
N GLY A 118 -13.58 13.14 3.62
CA GLY A 118 -14.20 11.85 3.98
C GLY A 118 -13.41 10.94 4.90
N GLN A 119 -12.28 11.37 5.43
CA GLN A 119 -11.52 10.57 6.40
C GLN A 119 -12.19 10.53 7.79
N PRO A 120 -12.11 9.40 8.51
CA PRO A 120 -12.53 9.32 9.90
C PRO A 120 -11.78 10.35 10.76
N ALA A 121 -12.47 10.97 11.71
CA ALA A 121 -11.91 11.99 12.60
C ALA A 121 -10.69 11.52 13.43
N ASP A 122 -10.42 10.23 13.49
CA ASP A 122 -9.34 9.60 14.25
C ASP A 122 -8.04 9.39 13.48
N SER A 123 -8.00 9.66 12.16
CA SER A 123 -6.77 9.51 11.39
C SER A 123 -5.92 10.78 11.47
N ILE A 124 -4.76 10.69 12.11
CA ILE A 124 -3.84 11.84 12.32
C ILE A 124 -3.16 12.28 10.99
N GLY A 125 -3.38 11.58 9.87
CA GLY A 125 -2.78 11.90 8.57
C GLY A 125 -1.24 11.75 8.51
N ILE A 126 -0.67 10.83 9.31
CA ILE A 126 0.79 10.58 9.37
C ILE A 126 1.18 9.27 8.67
N GLY A 127 0.27 8.33 8.52
CA GLY A 127 0.58 6.97 8.05
C GLY A 127 1.21 6.93 6.66
N LEU A 128 0.61 7.58 5.67
CA LEU A 128 1.13 7.58 4.30
C LEU A 128 2.42 8.39 4.16
N SER A 129 2.58 9.50 4.90
CA SER A 129 3.82 10.27 4.91
C SER A 129 4.97 9.49 5.55
N LEU A 130 4.70 8.68 6.57
CA LEU A 130 5.68 7.75 7.14
C LEU A 130 6.05 6.65 6.15
N ALA A 131 5.07 6.05 5.48
CA ALA A 131 5.33 5.04 4.46
C ALA A 131 6.20 5.59 3.32
N GLU A 132 5.91 6.79 2.83
CA GLU A 132 6.73 7.43 1.79
C GLU A 132 8.16 7.67 2.25
N ALA A 133 8.36 8.16 3.49
CA ALA A 133 9.70 8.41 4.03
C ALA A 133 10.53 7.12 4.14
N ILE A 134 9.91 6.01 4.59
CA ILE A 134 10.58 4.71 4.70
C ILE A 134 10.95 4.17 3.31
N VAL A 135 10.00 4.14 2.38
CA VAL A 135 10.22 3.63 1.01
C VAL A 135 11.31 4.44 0.30
N ARG A 136 11.32 5.76 0.45
CA ARG A 136 12.37 6.63 -0.12
C ARG A 136 13.75 6.39 0.48
N HIS A 137 13.84 6.05 1.76
CA HIS A 137 15.12 5.69 2.39
C HIS A 137 15.80 4.54 1.63
N ASP A 138 15.03 3.54 1.21
CA ASP A 138 15.52 2.36 0.49
C ASP A 138 15.46 2.53 -1.04
N ASN A 139 15.62 3.77 -1.53
CA ASN A 139 15.63 4.14 -2.95
C ASN A 139 14.34 3.76 -3.72
N GLY A 140 13.25 3.57 -3.01
CA GLY A 140 11.94 3.29 -3.59
C GLY A 140 11.08 4.55 -3.76
N TYR A 141 9.91 4.34 -4.34
CA TYR A 141 8.88 5.37 -4.46
C TYR A 141 7.47 4.75 -4.48
N ILE A 142 6.47 5.57 -4.18
CA ILE A 142 5.08 5.18 -4.15
C ILE A 142 4.32 5.94 -5.23
N LEU A 143 3.56 5.21 -6.07
CA LEU A 143 2.61 5.77 -7.02
C LEU A 143 1.20 5.49 -6.57
N VAL A 144 0.26 6.35 -6.97
CA VAL A 144 -1.17 6.18 -6.73
C VAL A 144 -1.91 6.28 -8.05
N GLU A 145 -2.61 5.22 -8.38
CA GLU A 145 -3.30 5.03 -9.65
C GLU A 145 -4.78 4.74 -9.42
N ASP A 146 -5.63 5.11 -10.38
CA ASP A 146 -7.00 4.63 -10.41
C ASP A 146 -7.02 3.20 -10.95
N CYS A 147 -7.79 2.32 -10.32
CA CYS A 147 -8.03 0.98 -10.85
C CYS A 147 -8.83 1.10 -12.14
N LYS A 148 -8.18 0.82 -13.26
CA LYS A 148 -8.86 0.60 -14.52
C LYS A 148 -9.19 -0.89 -14.63
N LYS A 149 -10.44 -1.21 -14.98
CA LYS A 149 -10.83 -2.56 -15.32
C LYS A 149 -9.89 -3.06 -16.41
N ASP A 150 -9.19 -4.17 -16.18
CA ASP A 150 -8.51 -4.89 -17.25
C ASP A 150 -9.55 -5.31 -18.30
N ILE A 151 -9.54 -4.63 -19.45
CA ILE A 151 -10.50 -4.81 -20.55
C ILE A 151 -10.29 -6.18 -21.27
N LEU A 152 -9.48 -7.07 -20.71
CA LEU A 152 -9.08 -8.33 -21.35
C LEU A 152 -9.78 -9.61 -20.82
N LYS A 153 -10.85 -9.51 -20.06
CA LYS A 153 -11.73 -10.68 -19.81
C LYS A 153 -13.13 -10.41 -20.34
N ASP A 154 -13.27 -10.83 -21.62
CA ASP A 154 -14.58 -11.04 -22.27
C ASP A 154 -15.61 -11.66 -21.31
N THR A 155 -16.67 -10.95 -21.07
CA THR A 155 -18.04 -11.49 -21.25
C THR A 155 -19.05 -10.35 -21.13
N LEU A 156 -19.89 -10.29 -22.13
CA LEU A 156 -21.04 -9.42 -22.29
C LEU A 156 -21.91 -9.34 -21.02
N ASN A 157 -22.23 -8.12 -20.63
CA ASN A 157 -23.17 -7.69 -19.59
C ASN A 157 -22.58 -7.55 -18.19
N GLU A 158 -22.18 -6.33 -17.89
CA GLU A 158 -22.67 -5.51 -16.78
C GLU A 158 -21.82 -4.26 -16.64
N LYS A 159 -22.46 -3.12 -16.55
CA LYS A 159 -21.87 -1.83 -16.20
C LYS A 159 -21.43 -1.87 -14.71
N ASN A 160 -20.33 -2.52 -14.40
CA ASN A 160 -19.62 -2.30 -13.16
C ASN A 160 -18.32 -1.59 -13.51
N GLU A 161 -18.34 -0.27 -13.50
CA GLU A 161 -17.14 0.54 -13.43
C GLU A 161 -16.43 0.10 -12.16
N CYS A 162 -15.29 -0.57 -12.30
CA CYS A 162 -14.44 -0.90 -11.18
C CYS A 162 -13.86 0.42 -10.67
N SER A 163 -14.52 1.00 -9.70
CA SER A 163 -14.02 2.12 -8.92
C SER A 163 -12.96 1.58 -7.97
N GLY A 164 -11.90 2.32 -7.71
CA GLY A 164 -10.91 1.92 -6.73
C GLY A 164 -9.58 2.62 -6.89
N THR A 165 -8.75 2.48 -5.87
CA THR A 165 -7.41 3.06 -5.82
C THR A 165 -6.38 1.96 -5.72
N ARG A 166 -5.26 2.10 -6.45
CA ARG A 166 -4.09 1.23 -6.37
C ARG A 166 -2.88 2.04 -5.92
N PHE A 167 -2.28 1.62 -4.83
CA PHE A 167 -0.94 2.04 -4.43
C PHE A 167 0.08 1.07 -5.04
N VAL A 168 1.13 1.62 -5.64
CA VAL A 168 2.23 0.86 -6.25
C VAL A 168 3.52 1.31 -5.59
N VAL A 169 4.14 0.41 -4.84
CA VAL A 169 5.42 0.64 -4.16
C VAL A 169 6.51 -0.04 -4.97
N ARG A 170 7.50 0.72 -5.46
CA ARG A 170 8.62 0.20 -6.23
C ARG A 170 9.94 0.43 -5.52
N TYR A 171 10.79 -0.58 -5.54
CA TYR A 171 12.16 -0.58 -5.02
C TYR A 171 13.12 -0.84 -6.19
N LEU A 172 14.07 0.06 -6.38
CA LEU A 172 15.05 0.03 -7.48
C LEU A 172 16.28 -0.82 -7.15
#